data_230956610878953a79f14e053d509437
#
_entry.id   230956610878953a79f14e053d509437
#
_cell.length_a   1.000
_cell.length_b   1.000
_cell.length_c   1.000
_cell.angle_alpha   90.00
_cell.angle_beta   90.00
_cell.angle_gamma   90.00
#
_symmetry.space_group_name_H-M   'P 1'
#
loop_
_entity.id
_entity.type
_entity.pdbx_description
1 polymer ?
#
loop_
_entity_poly.entity_id
_entity_poly.type
_entity_poly.pdbx_seq_one_letter_code
_entity_poly.pdbx_strand_id
1 'polypeptide(L)'
;MRDLETIRLALSAAETGHVVFGTLHTSSAAKTIYRIVDVFPAEEKSMVRSMLSESLQGVVSQTLLKKTGGGRIAAHEIMIGTPAIRNLIREAKIAQMYSAIQTGGALGMQTMDQCLQLSLTLI
;
A
#
# COMPACT_ATOMS: atom_id res chain seq x y z
N MET A 1 0.56 -0.44 13.14
CA MET A 1 1.87 -1.13 13.02
C MET A 1 2.97 -0.09 12.87
N ARG A 2 3.72 0.13 13.92
CA ARG A 2 4.79 1.16 13.90
C ARG A 2 6.18 0.59 14.10
N ASP A 3 6.28 -0.51 14.84
CA ASP A 3 7.57 -1.05 15.22
C ASP A 3 7.89 -2.36 14.52
N LEU A 4 9.16 -2.70 14.56
CA LEU A 4 9.71 -3.90 13.95
C LEU A 4 9.01 -5.16 14.42
N GLU A 5 8.77 -5.28 15.71
CA GLU A 5 8.21 -6.50 16.30
C GLU A 5 6.78 -6.75 15.85
N THR A 6 5.95 -5.72 15.83
CA THR A 6 4.56 -5.83 15.39
C THR A 6 4.49 -6.20 13.91
N ILE A 7 5.33 -5.59 13.08
CA ILE A 7 5.37 -5.87 11.65
C ILE A 7 5.86 -7.29 11.40
N ARG A 8 6.88 -7.74 12.14
CA ARG A 8 7.40 -9.11 12.03
C ARG A 8 6.32 -10.14 12.37
N LEU A 9 5.57 -9.91 13.44
CA LEU A 9 4.46 -10.80 13.84
C LEU A 9 3.36 -10.83 12.78
N ALA A 10 3.01 -9.67 12.23
CA ALA A 10 1.99 -9.58 11.19
C ALA A 10 2.38 -10.36 9.93
N LEU A 11 3.63 -10.22 9.47
CA LEU A 11 4.14 -10.95 8.32
C LEU A 11 4.15 -12.47 8.57
N SER A 12 4.57 -12.89 9.74
CA SER A 12 4.60 -14.31 10.10
C SER A 12 3.18 -14.90 10.14
N ALA A 13 2.23 -14.18 10.70
CA ALA A 13 0.84 -14.61 10.73
C ALA A 13 0.25 -14.72 9.32
N ALA A 14 0.54 -13.76 8.46
CA ALA A 14 0.07 -13.77 7.08
C ALA A 14 0.65 -14.95 6.29
N GLU A 15 1.92 -15.29 6.51
CA GLU A 15 2.56 -16.43 5.86
C GLU A 15 1.91 -17.78 6.24
N THR A 16 1.41 -17.88 7.46
CA THR A 16 0.76 -19.11 7.95
C THR A 16 -0.71 -19.19 7.59
N GLY A 17 -1.20 -18.32 6.73
CA GLY A 17 -2.56 -18.38 6.20
C GLY A 17 -3.59 -17.52 6.92
N HIS A 18 -3.18 -16.73 7.89
CA HIS A 18 -4.09 -15.82 8.59
C HIS A 18 -4.33 -14.56 7.74
N VAL A 19 -5.56 -14.03 7.81
CA VAL A 19 -5.86 -12.71 7.27
C VAL A 19 -5.47 -11.67 8.32
N VAL A 20 -4.59 -10.76 7.93
CA VAL A 20 -4.07 -9.73 8.83
C VAL A 20 -4.43 -8.34 8.29
N PHE A 21 -5.04 -7.52 9.13
CA PHE A 21 -5.29 -6.10 8.84
C PHE A 21 -4.36 -5.27 9.69
N GLY A 22 -3.65 -4.34 9.05
CA GLY A 22 -2.75 -3.44 9.74
C GLY A 22 -2.92 -2.02 9.25
N THR A 23 -2.63 -1.06 10.12
CA THR A 23 -2.69 0.36 9.78
C THR A 23 -1.34 1.02 9.94
N LEU A 24 -1.01 1.89 8.97
CA LEU A 24 0.17 2.74 9.00
C LEU A 24 -0.23 4.16 8.63
N HIS A 25 0.62 5.11 8.98
CA HIS A 25 0.41 6.51 8.64
C HIS A 25 1.25 6.86 7.41
N THR A 26 0.70 6.61 6.22
CA THR A 26 1.36 6.92 4.95
C THR A 26 0.38 7.58 4.00
N SER A 27 0.92 8.32 3.03
CA SER A 27 0.12 9.04 2.03
C SER A 27 0.01 8.31 0.69
N SER A 28 0.69 7.18 0.53
CA SER A 28 0.63 6.40 -0.71
C SER A 28 0.89 4.92 -0.47
N ALA A 29 0.42 4.08 -1.38
CA ALA A 29 0.64 2.64 -1.30
C ALA A 29 2.12 2.27 -1.42
N ALA A 30 2.85 2.92 -2.33
CA ALA A 30 4.29 2.69 -2.49
C ALA A 30 5.07 3.05 -1.23
N LYS A 31 4.74 4.15 -0.58
CA LYS A 31 5.37 4.55 0.68
C LYS A 31 5.05 3.57 1.80
N THR A 32 3.89 2.96 1.79
CA THR A 32 3.51 1.93 2.76
C THR A 32 4.47 0.75 2.68
N ILE A 33 4.75 0.27 1.48
CA ILE A 33 5.69 -0.84 1.26
C ILE A 33 7.09 -0.44 1.73
N TYR A 34 7.55 0.74 1.34
CA TYR A 34 8.85 1.24 1.76
C TYR A 34 8.96 1.28 3.29
N ARG A 35 7.94 1.79 3.96
CA ARG A 35 7.93 1.93 5.41
C ARG A 35 7.98 0.60 6.14
N ILE A 36 7.25 -0.39 5.65
CA ILE A 36 7.27 -1.73 6.23
C ILE A 36 8.67 -2.35 6.14
N VAL A 37 9.30 -2.23 4.98
CA VAL A 37 10.64 -2.81 4.76
C VAL A 37 11.72 -2.04 5.51
N ASP A 38 11.58 -0.72 5.59
CA ASP A 38 12.62 0.16 6.13
C ASP A 38 12.88 -0.02 7.63
N VAL A 39 11.91 -0.52 8.41
CA VAL A 39 12.11 -0.77 9.84
C VAL A 39 13.03 -1.94 10.12
N PHE A 40 13.30 -2.79 9.13
CA PHE A 40 14.16 -3.97 9.31
C PHE A 40 15.62 -3.63 9.04
N PRO A 41 16.56 -4.36 9.69
CA PRO A 41 17.99 -4.24 9.38
C PRO A 41 18.27 -4.55 7.92
N ALA A 42 19.36 -3.99 7.38
CA ALA A 42 19.72 -4.16 5.97
C ALA A 42 19.83 -5.61 5.52
N GLU A 43 20.35 -6.48 6.39
CA GLU A 43 20.53 -7.91 6.10
C GLU A 43 19.21 -8.68 6.02
N GLU A 44 18.12 -8.13 6.58
CA GLU A 44 16.82 -8.78 6.55
C GLU A 44 15.90 -8.22 5.48
N LYS A 45 16.22 -7.09 4.89
CA LYS A 45 15.30 -6.39 3.95
C LYS A 45 14.92 -7.23 2.74
N SER A 46 15.84 -7.97 2.18
CA SER A 46 15.58 -8.83 1.01
C SER A 46 14.56 -9.93 1.35
N MET A 47 14.74 -10.57 2.51
CA MET A 47 13.82 -11.60 2.97
C MET A 47 12.41 -11.01 3.24
N VAL A 48 12.36 -9.84 3.87
CA VAL A 48 11.09 -9.17 4.17
C VAL A 48 10.36 -8.79 2.90
N ARG A 49 11.04 -8.29 1.88
CA ARG A 49 10.42 -8.01 0.58
C ARG A 49 9.82 -9.26 -0.03
N SER A 50 10.52 -10.37 0.04
CA SER A 50 10.04 -11.65 -0.48
C SER A 50 8.77 -12.09 0.25
N MET A 51 8.80 -12.07 1.59
CA MET A 51 7.65 -12.43 2.41
C MET A 51 6.45 -11.53 2.12
N LEU A 52 6.67 -10.23 2.07
CA LEU A 52 5.61 -9.25 1.81
C LEU A 52 5.03 -9.44 0.41
N SER A 53 5.86 -9.69 -0.58
CA SER A 53 5.40 -9.90 -1.96
C SER A 53 4.47 -11.12 -2.08
N GLU A 54 4.67 -12.13 -1.28
CA GLU A 54 3.85 -13.34 -1.29
C GLU A 54 2.56 -13.19 -0.48
N SER A 55 2.60 -12.40 0.60
CA SER A 55 1.51 -12.30 1.57
C SER A 55 0.55 -11.14 1.30
N LEU A 56 1.02 -10.09 0.67
CA LEU A 56 0.24 -8.86 0.53
C LEU A 56 -0.97 -9.06 -0.39
N GLN A 57 -2.14 -8.69 0.09
CA GLN A 57 -3.37 -8.73 -0.71
C GLN A 57 -3.75 -7.36 -1.25
N GLY A 58 -3.56 -6.32 -0.47
CA GLY A 58 -3.86 -4.98 -0.92
C GLY A 58 -3.44 -3.92 0.08
N VAL A 59 -3.34 -2.70 -0.42
CA VAL A 59 -3.07 -1.50 0.39
C VAL A 59 -4.06 -0.41 -0.01
N VAL A 60 -4.68 0.19 0.98
CA VAL A 60 -5.55 1.36 0.78
C VAL A 60 -4.96 2.52 1.55
N SER A 61 -4.54 3.55 0.84
CA SER A 61 -4.07 4.80 1.44
C SER A 61 -5.17 5.84 1.36
N GLN A 62 -5.38 6.58 2.44
CA GLN A 62 -6.50 7.51 2.56
C GLN A 62 -6.01 8.91 2.89
N THR A 63 -6.62 9.89 2.25
CA THR A 63 -6.46 11.30 2.57
C THR A 63 -7.84 11.92 2.74
N LEU A 64 -8.02 12.69 3.81
CA LEU A 64 -9.26 13.40 4.06
C LEU A 64 -9.15 14.83 3.54
N LEU A 65 -10.16 15.26 2.79
CA LEU A 65 -10.22 16.58 2.17
C LEU A 65 -11.49 17.31 2.62
N LYS A 66 -11.45 18.64 2.61
CA LYS A 66 -12.63 19.44 2.88
C LYS A 66 -13.63 19.27 1.74
N LYS A 67 -14.87 19.02 2.09
CA LYS A 67 -15.97 18.86 1.13
C LYS A 67 -16.67 20.19 0.91
N THR A 68 -17.07 20.46 -0.33
CA THR A 68 -17.93 21.62 -0.66
C THR A 68 -19.25 21.50 0.10
N GLY A 69 -19.65 22.56 0.81
CA GLY A 69 -20.87 22.55 1.62
C GLY A 69 -20.68 22.03 3.03
N GLY A 70 -19.45 21.71 3.45
CA GLY A 70 -19.12 21.29 4.81
C GLY A 70 -18.78 19.82 4.92
N GLY A 71 -18.11 19.46 6.03
CA GLY A 71 -17.62 18.10 6.27
C GLY A 71 -16.37 17.77 5.50
N ARG A 72 -16.01 16.47 5.49
CA ARG A 72 -14.81 15.95 4.82
C ARG A 72 -15.18 14.81 3.91
N ILE A 73 -14.38 14.62 2.86
CA ILE A 73 -14.49 13.49 1.97
C ILE A 73 -13.16 12.76 1.92
N ALA A 74 -13.19 11.42 1.87
CA ALA A 74 -12.01 10.62 1.76
C ALA A 74 -11.61 10.38 0.30
N ALA A 75 -10.34 10.57 0.00
CA ALA A 75 -9.74 10.13 -1.26
C ALA A 75 -8.85 8.93 -0.98
N HIS A 76 -8.84 7.95 -1.86
CA HIS A 76 -8.14 6.69 -1.66
C HIS A 76 -7.21 6.39 -2.83
N GLU A 77 -6.02 5.89 -2.49
CA GLU A 77 -5.16 5.19 -3.43
C GLU A 77 -5.27 3.70 -3.11
N ILE A 78 -5.56 2.88 -4.12
CA ILE A 78 -5.79 1.45 -3.94
C ILE A 78 -4.78 0.67 -4.78
N MET A 79 -4.03 -0.21 -4.10
CA MET A 79 -3.07 -1.12 -4.73
C MET A 79 -3.46 -2.55 -4.37
N ILE A 80 -3.56 -3.40 -5.37
CA ILE A 80 -3.90 -4.81 -5.19
C ILE A 80 -2.65 -5.65 -5.47
N GLY A 81 -2.46 -6.73 -4.69
CA GLY A 81 -1.32 -7.62 -4.79
C GLY A 81 -1.37 -8.51 -6.04
N THR A 82 -1.35 -7.90 -7.21
CA THR A 82 -1.25 -8.61 -8.48
C THR A 82 0.16 -9.16 -8.69
N PRO A 83 0.36 -10.13 -9.62
CA PRO A 83 1.71 -10.60 -9.92
C PRO A 83 2.69 -9.49 -10.29
N ALA A 84 2.25 -8.48 -11.03
CA ALA A 84 3.08 -7.34 -11.41
C ALA A 84 3.53 -6.55 -10.18
N ILE A 85 2.62 -6.23 -9.27
CA ILE A 85 2.92 -5.53 -8.03
C ILE A 85 3.86 -6.35 -7.14
N ARG A 86 3.58 -7.64 -6.99
CA ARG A 86 4.41 -8.55 -6.20
C ARG A 86 5.86 -8.60 -6.71
N ASN A 87 6.02 -8.62 -8.02
CA ASN A 87 7.33 -8.62 -8.63
C ASN A 87 8.11 -7.33 -8.36
N LEU A 88 7.43 -6.19 -8.44
CA LEU A 88 8.02 -4.89 -8.13
C LEU A 88 8.45 -4.78 -6.67
N ILE A 89 7.67 -5.36 -5.75
CA ILE A 89 8.05 -5.40 -4.33
C ILE A 89 9.32 -6.22 -4.14
N ARG A 90 9.39 -7.42 -4.73
CA ARG A 90 10.56 -8.30 -4.64
C ARG A 90 11.82 -7.63 -5.16
N GLU A 91 11.71 -6.91 -6.26
CA GLU A 91 12.85 -6.26 -6.92
C GLU A 91 13.18 -4.88 -6.36
N ALA A 92 12.46 -4.43 -5.35
CA ALA A 92 12.62 -3.11 -4.73
C ALA A 92 12.41 -1.94 -5.70
N LYS A 93 11.58 -2.14 -6.73
CA LYS A 93 11.28 -1.11 -7.74
C LYS A 93 10.05 -0.30 -7.34
N ILE A 94 10.14 0.35 -6.20
CA ILE A 94 9.01 1.08 -5.59
C ILE A 94 8.52 2.21 -6.49
N ALA A 95 9.44 2.91 -7.16
CA ALA A 95 9.08 4.00 -8.05
C ALA A 95 8.17 3.55 -9.23
N GLN A 96 8.30 2.31 -9.67
CA GLN A 96 7.49 1.77 -10.76
C GLN A 96 6.11 1.31 -10.31
N MET A 97 5.88 1.17 -9.00
CA MET A 97 4.58 0.76 -8.47
C MET A 97 3.48 1.77 -8.77
N TYR A 98 3.81 3.06 -8.75
CA TYR A 98 2.84 4.10 -9.11
C TYR A 98 2.29 3.89 -10.52
N SER A 99 3.15 3.62 -11.48
CA SER A 99 2.73 3.36 -12.87
C SER A 99 1.86 2.10 -12.98
N ALA A 100 2.21 1.05 -12.25
CA ALA A 100 1.42 -0.18 -12.23
C ALA A 100 0.02 0.05 -11.64
N ILE A 101 -0.09 0.85 -10.60
CA ILE A 101 -1.38 1.23 -10.01
C ILE A 101 -2.19 2.06 -11.01
N GLN A 102 -1.56 3.03 -11.65
CA GLN A 102 -2.20 3.94 -12.60
C GLN A 102 -2.83 3.19 -13.76
N THR A 103 -2.19 2.15 -14.25
CA THR A 103 -2.66 1.34 -15.36
C THR A 103 -3.50 0.13 -14.95
N GLY A 104 -3.69 -0.07 -13.64
CA GLY A 104 -4.40 -1.22 -13.09
C GLY A 104 -5.88 -1.00 -12.82
N GLY A 105 -6.52 -0.01 -13.47
CA GLY A 105 -7.93 0.32 -13.22
C GLY A 105 -8.89 -0.84 -13.46
N ALA A 106 -8.63 -1.69 -14.43
CA ALA A 106 -9.45 -2.86 -14.70
C ALA A 106 -9.44 -3.89 -13.55
N LEU A 107 -8.42 -3.84 -12.70
CA LEU A 107 -8.27 -4.73 -11.54
C LEU A 107 -8.73 -4.08 -10.25
N GLY A 108 -9.28 -2.87 -10.31
CA GLY A 108 -9.76 -2.14 -9.15
C GLY A 108 -8.74 -1.20 -8.51
N MET A 109 -7.56 -1.06 -9.10
CA MET A 109 -6.54 -0.14 -8.59
C MET A 109 -6.79 1.29 -9.05
N GLN A 110 -6.39 2.24 -8.22
CA GLN A 110 -6.42 3.67 -8.58
C GLN A 110 -5.34 4.42 -7.82
N THR A 111 -4.79 5.46 -8.44
CA THR A 111 -3.87 6.38 -7.76
C THR A 111 -4.69 7.42 -7.00
N MET A 112 -4.01 8.12 -6.07
CA MET A 112 -4.63 9.22 -5.35
C MET A 112 -5.09 10.32 -6.32
N ASP A 113 -4.28 10.64 -7.32
CA ASP A 113 -4.62 11.64 -8.33
C ASP A 113 -5.85 11.26 -9.15
N GLN A 114 -5.97 9.99 -9.53
CA GLN A 114 -7.14 9.50 -10.25
C GLN A 114 -8.41 9.62 -9.40
N CYS A 115 -8.32 9.29 -8.13
CA CYS A 115 -9.44 9.45 -7.19
C CYS A 115 -9.82 10.91 -7.00
N LEU A 116 -8.83 11.79 -6.87
CA LEU A 116 -9.06 13.24 -6.72
C LEU A 116 -9.75 13.82 -7.95
N GLN A 117 -9.37 13.40 -9.14
CA GLN A 117 -10.02 13.84 -10.37
C GLN A 117 -11.49 13.44 -10.43
N LEU A 118 -11.81 12.21 -10.05
CA LEU A 118 -13.19 11.73 -10.00
C LEU A 118 -14.04 12.45 -8.96
N SER A 119 -13.41 12.97 -7.90
CA SER A 119 -14.08 13.62 -6.79
C SER A 119 -14.07 15.15 -6.87
N LEU A 120 -13.61 15.73 -7.97
CA LEU A 120 -13.41 17.19 -8.11
C LEU A 120 -14.67 18.01 -7.80
N THR A 121 -15.84 17.50 -8.16
CA THR A 121 -17.10 18.19 -7.90
C THR A 121 -17.50 18.21 -6.42
N LEU A 122 -16.89 17.34 -5.61
CA LEU A 122 -17.17 17.22 -4.18
C LEU A 122 -16.15 17.95 -3.30
N ILE A 123 -15.02 18.31 -3.88
CA ILE A 123 -13.96 19.06 -3.20
C ILE A 123 -14.15 20.57 -3.45
#